data_bff843e7a2ed21cc5887cab7a34d5192
#
_entry.id   bff843e7a2ed21cc5887cab7a34d5192
#
_cell.length_a   1.000
_cell.length_b   1.000
_cell.length_c   1.000
_cell.angle_alpha   90.00
_cell.angle_beta   90.00
_cell.angle_gamma   90.00
#
_symmetry.space_group_name_H-M   'P 1'
#
loop_
_entity.id
_entity.type
_entity.pdbx_description
1 polymer ?
#
loop_
_entity_poly.entity_id
_entity_poly.type
_entity_poly.pdbx_seq_one_letter_code
_entity_poly.pdbx_strand_id
1 'polypeptide(L)'
;MTWLQHGLGKGSGDTAQSWSEALLGSLNFWGLLEGTHLLALMLFAGTIFVVDLRLLGVTFRKTPVSVVSDRVLPMTVAGFLILLATGLALFFAKPMFYYHNLWFRAKMIFLVLAMINIAVFHSQVQRGQAAWDNHPTPPGPARISAIVSLVSWILVIGMGRFIPYDWFQCGKPVPHWANVLQDCKTSEKGAYEKTAETTIKGAQS
;
A
#
# COMPACT_ATOMS: atom_id res chain seq x y z
N MET A 1 20.54 2.08 1.00
CA MET A 1 19.22 2.74 1.27
C MET A 1 19.34 4.05 2.02
N THR A 2 20.29 4.21 2.93
CA THR A 2 20.58 5.49 3.61
C THR A 2 20.86 6.65 2.66
N TRP A 3 21.49 6.37 1.48
CA TRP A 3 21.70 7.39 0.45
C TRP A 3 20.38 7.93 -0.13
N LEU A 4 19.35 7.09 -0.29
CA LEU A 4 18.01 7.53 -0.74
C LEU A 4 17.34 8.48 0.26
N GLN A 5 17.62 8.30 1.55
CA GLN A 5 17.04 9.12 2.62
C GLN A 5 17.78 10.45 2.82
N HIS A 6 19.11 10.45 2.71
CA HIS A 6 19.95 11.61 3.03
C HIS A 6 20.65 12.24 1.83
N GLY A 7 20.68 11.56 0.67
CA GLY A 7 21.43 11.97 -0.51
C GLY A 7 20.61 12.58 -1.64
N LEU A 8 19.32 12.22 -1.76
CA LEU A 8 18.45 12.76 -2.80
C LEU A 8 18.03 14.20 -2.48
N GLY A 9 18.42 15.13 -3.35
CA GLY A 9 17.98 16.52 -3.25
C GLY A 9 18.71 17.36 -2.20
N LYS A 10 19.87 16.92 -1.72
CA LYS A 10 20.74 17.77 -0.90
C LYS A 10 21.20 18.96 -1.71
N GLY A 11 20.80 20.16 -1.31
CA GLY A 11 21.32 21.40 -1.85
C GLY A 11 22.83 21.56 -1.53
N SER A 12 23.47 22.50 -2.18
CA SER A 12 24.89 22.85 -1.97
C SER A 12 25.01 23.67 -0.67
N GLY A 13 25.48 23.06 0.43
CA GLY A 13 25.77 23.71 1.71
C GLY A 13 25.58 22.81 2.93
N ASP A 14 26.30 23.09 4.03
CA ASP A 14 26.30 22.30 5.26
C ASP A 14 24.95 22.25 6.01
N THR A 15 24.00 23.12 5.67
CA THR A 15 22.65 23.21 6.26
C THR A 15 21.55 22.72 5.32
N ALA A 16 21.88 22.18 4.16
CA ALA A 16 20.91 21.76 3.18
C ALA A 16 20.24 20.45 3.60
N GLN A 17 18.95 20.54 3.90
CA GLN A 17 18.11 19.38 4.19
C GLN A 17 17.81 18.59 2.90
N SER A 18 17.78 17.26 3.01
CA SER A 18 17.30 16.42 1.91
C SER A 18 15.77 16.60 1.73
N TRP A 19 15.26 16.26 0.55
CA TRP A 19 13.82 16.31 0.28
C TRP A 19 12.99 15.51 1.29
N SER A 20 13.50 14.37 1.74
CA SER A 20 12.85 13.55 2.76
C SER A 20 12.80 14.23 4.11
N GLU A 21 13.88 14.90 4.52
CA GLU A 21 13.96 15.66 5.78
C GLU A 21 13.04 16.87 5.75
N ALA A 22 12.96 17.60 4.64
CA ALA A 22 12.05 18.73 4.47
C ALA A 22 10.57 18.29 4.51
N LEU A 23 10.23 17.17 3.87
CA LEU A 23 8.89 16.56 3.92
C LEU A 23 8.51 16.14 5.35
N LEU A 24 9.43 15.52 6.07
CA LEU A 24 9.22 15.06 7.44
C LEU A 24 9.16 16.19 8.45
N GLY A 25 9.88 17.29 8.20
CA GLY A 25 9.91 18.49 9.06
C GLY A 25 8.63 19.32 8.99
N SER A 26 7.81 19.16 7.95
CA SER A 26 6.55 19.88 7.77
C SER A 26 5.35 19.00 8.12
N LEU A 27 4.82 19.14 9.33
CA LEU A 27 3.62 18.42 9.79
C LEU A 27 2.42 18.58 8.83
N ASN A 28 2.22 19.80 8.31
CA ASN A 28 1.11 20.09 7.41
C ASN A 28 1.28 19.37 6.06
N PHE A 29 2.48 19.37 5.51
CA PHE A 29 2.74 18.74 4.21
C PHE A 29 2.68 17.21 4.30
N TRP A 30 3.19 16.63 5.38
CA TRP A 30 3.09 15.22 5.66
C TRP A 30 1.63 14.76 5.77
N GLY A 31 0.83 15.49 6.57
CA GLY A 31 -0.59 15.19 6.75
C GLY A 31 -1.40 15.33 5.44
N LEU A 32 -1.10 16.33 4.60
CA LEU A 32 -1.72 16.48 3.28
C LEU A 32 -1.36 15.33 2.34
N LEU A 33 -0.10 14.91 2.32
CA LEU A 33 0.36 13.81 1.47
C LEU A 33 -0.30 12.48 1.88
N GLU A 34 -0.34 12.19 3.18
CA GLU A 34 -0.98 11.00 3.72
C GLU A 34 -2.50 11.04 3.50
N GLY A 35 -3.14 12.17 3.76
CA GLY A 35 -4.58 12.38 3.53
C GLY A 35 -4.95 12.23 2.06
N THR A 36 -4.16 12.79 1.14
CA THR A 36 -4.37 12.63 -0.30
C THR A 36 -4.22 11.17 -0.73
N HIS A 37 -3.24 10.44 -0.17
CA HIS A 37 -3.07 9.02 -0.42
C HIS A 37 -4.30 8.20 0.03
N LEU A 38 -4.85 8.51 1.19
CA LEU A 38 -6.05 7.84 1.70
C LEU A 38 -7.29 8.16 0.87
N LEU A 39 -7.48 9.41 0.45
CA LEU A 39 -8.60 9.80 -0.44
C LEU A 39 -8.50 9.11 -1.81
N ALA A 40 -7.30 9.08 -2.39
CA ALA A 40 -7.05 8.35 -3.63
C ALA A 40 -7.31 6.85 -3.48
N LEU A 41 -6.96 6.26 -2.33
CA LEU A 41 -7.25 4.86 -2.00
C LEU A 41 -8.75 4.59 -1.93
N MET A 42 -9.52 5.47 -1.29
CA MET A 42 -10.99 5.35 -1.24
C MET A 42 -11.60 5.43 -2.64
N LEU A 43 -11.15 6.36 -3.48
CA LEU A 43 -11.62 6.50 -4.84
C LEU A 43 -11.29 5.25 -5.68
N PHE A 44 -10.04 4.80 -5.65
CA PHE A 44 -9.56 3.65 -6.42
C PHE A 44 -10.20 2.34 -5.95
N ALA A 45 -10.13 2.03 -4.65
CA ALA A 45 -10.69 0.79 -4.11
C ALA A 45 -12.22 0.78 -4.22
N GLY A 46 -12.88 1.92 -4.00
CA GLY A 46 -14.33 2.04 -4.11
C GLY A 46 -14.83 1.73 -5.54
N THR A 47 -14.14 2.24 -6.56
CA THR A 47 -14.51 1.95 -7.96
C THR A 47 -14.26 0.49 -8.33
N ILE A 48 -13.16 -0.11 -7.88
CA ILE A 48 -12.89 -1.55 -8.07
C ILE A 48 -13.96 -2.40 -7.38
N PHE A 49 -14.32 -2.07 -6.14
CA PHE A 49 -15.36 -2.80 -5.41
C PHE A 49 -16.72 -2.76 -6.10
N VAL A 50 -17.08 -1.64 -6.74
CA VAL A 50 -18.31 -1.54 -7.53
C VAL A 50 -18.29 -2.54 -8.70
N VAL A 51 -17.18 -2.64 -9.43
CA VAL A 51 -17.01 -3.60 -10.53
C VAL A 51 -17.03 -5.04 -10.03
N ASP A 52 -16.28 -5.33 -8.96
CA ASP A 52 -16.20 -6.67 -8.37
C ASP A 52 -17.57 -7.15 -7.87
N LEU A 53 -18.33 -6.29 -7.19
CA LEU A 53 -19.69 -6.62 -6.74
C LEU A 53 -20.65 -6.83 -7.91
N ARG A 54 -20.46 -6.13 -9.04
CA ARG A 54 -21.22 -6.41 -10.27
C ARG A 54 -20.82 -7.75 -10.85
N LEU A 55 -19.53 -8.10 -10.91
CA LEU A 55 -19.03 -9.39 -11.36
C LEU A 55 -19.53 -10.56 -10.48
N LEU A 56 -19.71 -10.32 -9.19
CA LEU A 56 -20.32 -11.29 -8.28
C LEU A 56 -21.83 -11.45 -8.47
N GLY A 57 -22.46 -10.52 -9.20
CA GLY A 57 -23.90 -10.50 -9.37
C GLY A 57 -24.66 -10.05 -8.13
N VAL A 58 -24.02 -9.26 -7.26
CA VAL A 58 -24.64 -8.70 -6.03
C VAL A 58 -25.34 -7.38 -6.35
N THR A 59 -24.66 -6.48 -7.07
CA THR A 59 -25.18 -5.15 -7.42
C THR A 59 -25.32 -4.99 -8.94
N PHE A 60 -26.17 -4.06 -9.37
CA PHE A 60 -26.35 -3.67 -10.80
C PHE A 60 -26.63 -4.83 -11.75
N ARG A 61 -27.35 -5.88 -11.31
CA ARG A 61 -27.60 -7.12 -12.09
C ARG A 61 -28.24 -6.89 -13.47
N LYS A 62 -28.99 -5.79 -13.63
CA LYS A 62 -29.67 -5.44 -14.87
C LYS A 62 -28.80 -4.61 -15.83
N THR A 63 -27.63 -4.16 -15.38
CA THR A 63 -26.73 -3.32 -16.18
C THR A 63 -25.58 -4.19 -16.71
N PRO A 64 -25.21 -4.08 -17.99
CA PRO A 64 -24.04 -4.77 -18.54
C PRO A 64 -22.77 -4.46 -17.74
N VAL A 65 -21.87 -5.45 -17.61
CA VAL A 65 -20.60 -5.28 -16.88
C VAL A 65 -19.74 -4.22 -17.57
N SER A 66 -19.71 -4.21 -18.90
CA SER A 66 -18.99 -3.19 -19.69
C SER A 66 -19.42 -1.78 -19.35
N VAL A 67 -20.72 -1.51 -19.28
CA VAL A 67 -21.26 -0.17 -18.98
C VAL A 67 -20.84 0.28 -17.57
N VAL A 68 -20.88 -0.63 -16.60
CA VAL A 68 -20.42 -0.29 -15.22
C VAL A 68 -18.92 -0.03 -15.20
N SER A 69 -18.14 -0.91 -15.82
CA SER A 69 -16.68 -0.78 -15.90
C SER A 69 -16.25 0.50 -16.59
N ASP A 70 -16.79 0.80 -17.77
CA ASP A 70 -16.42 1.99 -18.56
C ASP A 70 -16.75 3.29 -17.83
N ARG A 71 -17.85 3.29 -17.07
CA ARG A 71 -18.26 4.47 -16.32
C ARG A 71 -17.37 4.79 -15.13
N VAL A 72 -16.83 3.79 -14.47
CA VAL A 72 -15.94 3.99 -13.31
C VAL A 72 -14.46 4.04 -13.70
N LEU A 73 -14.08 3.56 -14.88
CA LEU A 73 -12.71 3.47 -15.35
C LEU A 73 -11.92 4.79 -15.23
N PRO A 74 -12.42 5.96 -15.66
CA PRO A 74 -11.66 7.20 -15.53
C PRO A 74 -11.36 7.56 -14.07
N MET A 75 -12.30 7.31 -13.16
CA MET A 75 -12.11 7.54 -11.73
C MET A 75 -11.10 6.53 -11.13
N THR A 76 -11.18 5.28 -11.57
CA THR A 76 -10.24 4.23 -11.17
C THR A 76 -8.81 4.58 -11.59
N VAL A 77 -8.61 5.00 -12.84
CA VAL A 77 -7.30 5.39 -13.37
C VAL A 77 -6.78 6.64 -12.65
N ALA A 78 -7.59 7.66 -12.47
CA ALA A 78 -7.20 8.87 -11.75
C ALA A 78 -6.80 8.55 -10.30
N GLY A 79 -7.63 7.78 -9.59
CA GLY A 79 -7.33 7.30 -8.23
C GLY A 79 -6.02 6.51 -8.17
N PHE A 80 -5.79 5.60 -9.10
CA PHE A 80 -4.56 4.81 -9.19
C PHE A 80 -3.31 5.68 -9.40
N LEU A 81 -3.36 6.65 -10.32
CA LEU A 81 -2.20 7.52 -10.61
C LEU A 81 -1.85 8.39 -9.39
N ILE A 82 -2.85 8.97 -8.72
CA ILE A 82 -2.63 9.76 -7.50
C ILE A 82 -2.08 8.85 -6.39
N LEU A 83 -2.62 7.65 -6.24
CA LEU A 83 -2.20 6.66 -5.24
C LEU A 83 -0.77 6.20 -5.47
N LEU A 84 -0.38 5.98 -6.72
CA LEU A 84 0.99 5.62 -7.10
C LEU A 84 1.96 6.76 -6.79
N ALA A 85 1.65 7.98 -7.22
CA ALA A 85 2.50 9.15 -7.01
C ALA A 85 2.70 9.45 -5.51
N THR A 86 1.60 9.48 -4.74
CA THR A 86 1.66 9.73 -3.30
C THR A 86 2.30 8.57 -2.54
N GLY A 87 2.05 7.33 -2.95
CA GLY A 87 2.68 6.14 -2.35
C GLY A 87 4.19 6.10 -2.55
N LEU A 88 4.68 6.48 -3.73
CA LEU A 88 6.12 6.62 -4.00
C LEU A 88 6.73 7.74 -3.16
N ALA A 89 6.05 8.90 -3.07
CA ALA A 89 6.52 10.01 -2.24
C ALA A 89 6.64 9.61 -0.76
N LEU A 90 5.62 8.93 -0.21
CA LEU A 90 5.64 8.41 1.16
C LEU A 90 6.78 7.39 1.36
N PHE A 91 6.99 6.49 0.40
CA PHE A 91 8.07 5.49 0.48
C PHE A 91 9.44 6.16 0.50
N PHE A 92 9.70 7.10 -0.43
CA PHE A 92 10.99 7.80 -0.49
C PHE A 92 11.26 8.71 0.70
N ALA A 93 10.23 9.18 1.39
CA ALA A 93 10.39 9.95 2.61
C ALA A 93 10.99 9.14 3.78
N LYS A 94 10.61 7.84 3.93
CA LYS A 94 11.09 6.95 5.01
C LYS A 94 11.44 5.55 4.50
N PRO A 95 12.39 5.39 3.54
CA PRO A 95 12.63 4.10 2.88
C PRO A 95 13.08 3.01 3.84
N MET A 96 13.93 3.32 4.82
CA MET A 96 14.42 2.35 5.82
C MET A 96 13.30 1.85 6.72
N PHE A 97 12.40 2.73 7.15
CA PHE A 97 11.24 2.37 7.96
C PHE A 97 10.33 1.38 7.20
N TYR A 98 10.00 1.65 5.95
CA TYR A 98 9.16 0.78 5.14
C TYR A 98 9.85 -0.54 4.78
N TYR A 99 11.17 -0.52 4.55
CA TYR A 99 11.92 -1.72 4.20
C TYR A 99 11.88 -2.77 5.31
N HIS A 100 12.04 -2.37 6.57
CA HIS A 100 12.03 -3.26 7.73
C HIS A 100 10.63 -3.54 8.29
N ASN A 101 9.60 -2.87 7.77
CA ASN A 101 8.22 -3.04 8.23
C ASN A 101 7.57 -4.28 7.62
N LEU A 102 7.19 -5.25 8.48
CA LEU A 102 6.57 -6.51 8.04
C LEU A 102 5.22 -6.30 7.33
N TRP A 103 4.42 -5.36 7.83
CA TRP A 103 3.11 -5.03 7.25
C TRP A 103 3.24 -4.41 5.85
N PHE A 104 4.29 -3.61 5.65
CA PHE A 104 4.58 -3.06 4.33
C PHE A 104 4.98 -4.17 3.34
N ARG A 105 5.82 -5.14 3.75
CA ARG A 105 6.19 -6.29 2.91
C ARG A 105 4.95 -7.13 2.56
N ALA A 106 4.09 -7.43 3.54
CA ALA A 106 2.84 -8.14 3.30
C ALA A 106 1.93 -7.37 2.32
N LYS A 107 1.78 -6.05 2.51
CA LYS A 107 1.06 -5.18 1.58
C LYS A 107 1.58 -5.28 0.14
N MET A 108 2.91 -5.29 -0.05
CA MET A 108 3.51 -5.41 -1.37
C MET A 108 3.20 -6.76 -2.03
N ILE A 109 3.20 -7.86 -1.27
CA ILE A 109 2.83 -9.19 -1.77
C ILE A 109 1.38 -9.19 -2.26
N PHE A 110 0.44 -8.70 -1.47
CA PHE A 110 -0.98 -8.64 -1.87
C PHE A 110 -1.21 -7.67 -3.02
N LEU A 111 -0.45 -6.58 -3.11
CA LEU A 111 -0.49 -5.66 -4.24
C LEU A 111 -0.07 -6.37 -5.55
N VAL A 112 1.02 -7.14 -5.52
CA VAL A 112 1.47 -7.94 -6.67
C VAL A 112 0.42 -8.99 -7.05
N LEU A 113 -0.16 -9.68 -6.08
CA LEU A 113 -1.25 -10.64 -6.34
C LEU A 113 -2.47 -9.98 -6.98
N ALA A 114 -2.87 -8.79 -6.51
CA ALA A 114 -3.94 -8.01 -7.10
C ALA A 114 -3.62 -7.61 -8.55
N MET A 115 -2.40 -7.18 -8.84
CA MET A 115 -1.97 -6.84 -10.20
C MET A 115 -1.95 -8.06 -11.14
N ILE A 116 -1.48 -9.21 -10.66
CA ILE A 116 -1.54 -10.47 -11.41
C ILE A 116 -3.01 -10.83 -11.71
N ASN A 117 -3.89 -10.72 -10.72
CA ASN A 117 -5.32 -10.99 -10.92
C ASN A 117 -5.94 -10.08 -11.99
N ILE A 118 -5.62 -8.79 -11.99
CA ILE A 118 -6.06 -7.83 -13.02
C ILE A 118 -5.55 -8.27 -14.40
N ALA A 119 -4.27 -8.64 -14.51
CA ALA A 119 -3.68 -9.07 -15.78
C ALA A 119 -4.34 -10.36 -16.29
N VAL A 120 -4.59 -11.34 -15.42
CA VAL A 120 -5.29 -12.60 -15.78
C VAL A 120 -6.74 -12.33 -16.19
N PHE A 121 -7.46 -11.49 -15.45
CA PHE A 121 -8.82 -11.10 -15.80
C PHE A 121 -8.86 -10.46 -17.19
N HIS A 122 -8.00 -9.48 -17.43
CA HIS A 122 -7.96 -8.76 -18.71
C HIS A 122 -7.59 -9.66 -19.89
N SER A 123 -6.62 -10.56 -19.70
CA SER A 123 -6.11 -11.42 -20.78
C SER A 123 -7.02 -12.61 -21.10
N GLN A 124 -7.71 -13.18 -20.11
CA GLN A 124 -8.43 -14.45 -20.26
C GLN A 124 -9.95 -14.29 -20.18
N VAL A 125 -10.45 -13.47 -19.25
CA VAL A 125 -11.88 -13.37 -18.96
C VAL A 125 -12.55 -12.28 -19.82
N GLN A 126 -11.92 -11.14 -19.93
CA GLN A 126 -12.48 -9.99 -20.63
C GLN A 126 -12.56 -10.20 -22.16
N ARG A 127 -11.69 -11.03 -22.74
CA ARG A 127 -11.74 -11.35 -24.18
C ARG A 127 -13.07 -11.99 -24.60
N GLY A 128 -13.72 -12.74 -23.70
CA GLY A 128 -15.03 -13.36 -23.94
C GLY A 128 -16.21 -12.56 -23.37
N GLN A 129 -16.00 -11.34 -22.89
CA GLN A 129 -17.00 -10.55 -22.17
C GLN A 129 -18.29 -10.33 -22.94
N ALA A 130 -18.21 -10.08 -24.25
CA ALA A 130 -19.38 -9.85 -25.11
C ALA A 130 -20.41 -11.00 -25.03
N ALA A 131 -19.97 -12.23 -24.80
CA ALA A 131 -20.86 -13.38 -24.72
C ALA A 131 -21.68 -13.45 -23.41
N TRP A 132 -21.22 -12.81 -22.33
CA TRP A 132 -21.86 -12.88 -21.02
C TRP A 132 -22.14 -11.52 -20.37
N ASP A 133 -21.84 -10.43 -21.05
CA ASP A 133 -21.93 -9.06 -20.53
C ASP A 133 -23.31 -8.69 -19.97
N ASN A 134 -24.37 -9.17 -20.66
CA ASN A 134 -25.76 -8.92 -20.28
C ASN A 134 -26.32 -9.98 -19.29
N HIS A 135 -25.54 -10.99 -18.93
CA HIS A 135 -26.04 -12.00 -18.00
C HIS A 135 -26.12 -11.44 -16.57
N PRO A 136 -27.20 -11.74 -15.83
CA PRO A 136 -27.35 -11.32 -14.44
C PRO A 136 -26.23 -11.86 -13.54
N THR A 137 -25.73 -13.05 -13.88
CA THR A 137 -24.62 -13.73 -13.18
C THR A 137 -23.51 -14.03 -14.19
N PRO A 138 -22.36 -13.35 -14.09
CA PRO A 138 -21.17 -13.62 -14.88
C PRO A 138 -20.64 -15.06 -14.70
N PRO A 139 -19.84 -15.58 -15.65
CA PRO A 139 -19.28 -16.92 -15.58
C PRO A 139 -18.36 -17.11 -14.37
N GLY A 140 -18.16 -18.39 -13.96
CA GLY A 140 -17.36 -18.75 -12.80
C GLY A 140 -15.99 -18.10 -12.73
N PRO A 141 -15.17 -18.09 -13.79
CA PRO A 141 -13.86 -17.43 -13.80
C PRO A 141 -13.93 -15.93 -13.47
N ALA A 142 -14.93 -15.20 -13.98
CA ALA A 142 -15.12 -13.79 -13.67
C ALA A 142 -15.46 -13.57 -12.18
N ARG A 143 -16.29 -14.41 -11.61
CA ARG A 143 -16.66 -14.37 -10.18
C ARG A 143 -15.47 -14.70 -9.28
N ILE A 144 -14.66 -15.69 -9.64
CA ILE A 144 -13.45 -16.06 -8.88
C ILE A 144 -12.47 -14.88 -8.90
N SER A 145 -12.22 -14.27 -10.06
CA SER A 145 -11.36 -13.09 -10.17
C SER A 145 -11.86 -11.93 -9.29
N ALA A 146 -13.17 -11.69 -9.25
CA ALA A 146 -13.76 -10.67 -8.40
C ALA A 146 -13.56 -10.96 -6.89
N ILE A 147 -13.69 -12.22 -6.46
CA ILE A 147 -13.42 -12.62 -5.07
C ILE A 147 -11.94 -12.39 -4.74
N VAL A 148 -11.03 -12.84 -5.59
CA VAL A 148 -9.58 -12.66 -5.40
C VAL A 148 -9.23 -11.18 -5.35
N SER A 149 -9.83 -10.34 -6.22
CA SER A 149 -9.68 -8.89 -6.22
C SER A 149 -10.10 -8.29 -4.89
N LEU A 150 -11.35 -8.52 -4.46
CA LEU A 150 -11.89 -8.01 -3.20
C LEU A 150 -11.03 -8.39 -1.99
N VAL A 151 -10.69 -9.67 -1.87
CA VAL A 151 -9.85 -10.16 -0.76
C VAL A 151 -8.49 -9.49 -0.79
N SER A 152 -7.84 -9.42 -1.96
CA SER A 152 -6.52 -8.79 -2.09
C SER A 152 -6.55 -7.32 -1.70
N TRP A 153 -7.54 -6.55 -2.17
CA TRP A 153 -7.65 -5.12 -1.84
C TRP A 153 -8.00 -4.88 -0.38
N ILE A 154 -8.88 -5.69 0.23
CA ILE A 154 -9.16 -5.63 1.67
C ILE A 154 -7.87 -5.87 2.48
N LEU A 155 -7.07 -6.85 2.08
CA LEU A 155 -5.79 -7.14 2.73
C LEU A 155 -4.76 -6.01 2.52
N VAL A 156 -4.66 -5.45 1.30
CA VAL A 156 -3.79 -4.29 1.02
C VAL A 156 -4.14 -3.09 1.90
N ILE A 157 -5.44 -2.80 2.05
CA ILE A 157 -5.94 -1.70 2.90
C ILE A 157 -5.63 -2.00 4.38
N GLY A 158 -5.95 -3.20 4.86
CA GLY A 158 -5.70 -3.62 6.24
C GLY A 158 -4.22 -3.58 6.61
N MET A 159 -3.35 -4.19 5.77
CA MET A 159 -1.90 -4.16 5.99
C MET A 159 -1.36 -2.72 5.96
N GLY A 160 -1.86 -1.88 5.05
CA GLY A 160 -1.51 -0.46 5.01
C GLY A 160 -1.85 0.28 6.29
N ARG A 161 -2.98 -0.06 6.92
CA ARG A 161 -3.41 0.54 8.19
C ARG A 161 -2.55 0.10 9.38
N PHE A 162 -1.97 -1.11 9.33
CA PHE A 162 -1.10 -1.61 10.39
C PHE A 162 0.34 -1.09 10.33
N ILE A 163 0.78 -0.49 9.23
CA ILE A 163 2.14 0.05 9.09
C ILE A 163 2.53 0.99 10.23
N PRO A 164 1.73 1.99 10.65
CA PRO A 164 2.09 2.88 11.76
C PRO A 164 2.15 2.18 13.12
N TYR A 165 1.42 1.07 13.29
CA TYR A 165 1.35 0.27 14.52
C TYR A 165 2.33 -0.90 14.49
N ASP A 166 3.55 -0.69 14.00
CA ASP A 166 4.52 -1.77 13.87
C ASP A 166 4.89 -2.39 15.23
N TRP A 167 4.29 -3.55 15.51
CA TRP A 167 4.56 -4.32 16.72
C TRP A 167 5.86 -5.11 16.65
N PHE A 168 6.42 -5.27 15.46
CA PHE A 168 7.58 -6.11 15.18
C PHE A 168 8.84 -5.29 14.84
N GLN A 169 8.94 -4.03 15.27
CA GLN A 169 10.10 -3.17 14.95
C GLN A 169 11.43 -3.82 15.33
N CYS A 170 12.43 -3.66 14.47
CA CYS A 170 13.80 -4.02 14.78
C CYS A 170 14.25 -3.36 16.09
N GLY A 171 14.80 -4.18 17.02
CA GLY A 171 15.24 -3.71 18.33
C GLY A 171 14.26 -3.98 19.48
N LYS A 172 13.00 -4.28 19.21
CA LYS A 172 12.07 -4.77 20.25
C LYS A 172 12.25 -6.28 20.47
N PRO A 173 11.86 -6.82 21.65
CA PRO A 173 11.83 -8.26 21.88
C PRO A 173 10.71 -8.89 21.02
N VAL A 174 11.06 -9.34 19.83
CA VAL A 174 10.15 -9.97 18.88
C VAL A 174 10.55 -11.42 18.63
N PRO A 175 9.61 -12.29 18.20
CA PRO A 175 9.93 -13.68 17.85
C PRO A 175 11.03 -13.77 16.80
N HIS A 176 11.84 -14.82 16.86
CA HIS A 176 12.97 -15.03 15.94
C HIS A 176 12.57 -14.96 14.46
N TRP A 177 11.40 -15.52 14.09
CA TRP A 177 10.88 -15.49 12.73
C TRP A 177 10.64 -14.07 12.21
N ALA A 178 10.18 -13.16 13.07
CA ALA A 178 9.94 -11.77 12.70
C ALA A 178 11.26 -11.03 12.43
N ASN A 179 12.30 -11.27 13.25
CA ASN A 179 13.63 -10.72 13.01
C ASN A 179 14.23 -11.17 11.67
N VAL A 180 14.04 -12.44 11.31
CA VAL A 180 14.52 -12.99 10.02
C VAL A 180 13.75 -12.38 8.85
N LEU A 181 12.43 -12.30 8.98
CA LEU A 181 11.58 -11.72 7.91
C LEU A 181 11.79 -10.22 7.70
N GLN A 182 12.25 -9.48 8.71
CA GLN A 182 12.53 -8.05 8.63
C GLN A 182 13.96 -7.71 8.24
N ASP A 183 14.84 -8.72 8.17
CA ASP A 183 16.27 -8.51 7.92
C ASP A 183 16.93 -7.58 8.96
N CYS A 184 16.56 -7.76 10.25
CA CYS A 184 17.08 -6.96 11.35
C CYS A 184 18.54 -7.36 11.65
N LYS A 185 19.49 -6.45 11.41
CA LYS A 185 20.90 -6.67 11.72
C LYS A 185 21.15 -6.61 13.23
N THR A 186 22.08 -7.43 13.73
CA THR A 186 22.43 -7.50 15.16
C THR A 186 22.93 -6.16 15.72
N SER A 187 23.52 -5.29 14.86
CA SER A 187 23.98 -3.96 15.23
C SER A 187 22.86 -2.99 15.61
N GLU A 188 21.66 -3.16 15.05
CA GLU A 188 20.49 -2.32 15.34
C GLU A 188 19.88 -2.64 16.71
N LYS A 189 19.98 -3.91 17.15
CA LYS A 189 19.59 -4.35 18.51
C LYS A 189 20.44 -3.67 19.58
N GLY A 190 21.75 -3.63 19.40
CA GLY A 190 22.67 -2.99 20.35
C GLY A 190 22.50 -1.47 20.45
N ALA A 191 22.13 -0.80 19.36
CA ALA A 191 21.84 0.63 19.37
C ALA A 191 20.56 0.95 20.15
N TYR A 192 19.51 0.13 19.99
CA TYR A 192 18.25 0.31 20.70
C TYR A 192 18.37 0.03 22.20
N GLU A 193 19.08 -1.03 22.60
CA GLU A 193 19.36 -1.33 24.01
C GLU A 193 20.12 -0.20 24.70
N LYS A 194 21.15 0.36 24.06
CA LYS A 194 21.89 1.51 24.59
C LYS A 194 21.00 2.76 24.75
N THR A 195 20.13 3.03 23.79
CA THR A 195 19.22 4.19 23.86
C THR A 195 18.19 3.99 24.96
N ALA A 196 17.62 2.80 25.11
CA ALA A 196 16.67 2.49 26.17
C ALA A 196 17.31 2.60 27.56
N GLU A 197 18.54 2.08 27.72
CA GLU A 197 19.30 2.17 28.97
C GLU A 197 19.64 3.61 29.35
N THR A 198 20.02 4.44 28.38
CA THR A 198 20.30 5.87 28.59
C THR A 198 19.04 6.64 29.00
N THR A 199 17.90 6.32 28.39
CA THR A 199 16.61 6.96 28.71
C THR A 199 16.15 6.59 30.14
N ILE A 200 16.32 5.33 30.55
CA ILE A 200 15.98 4.88 31.91
C ILE A 200 16.88 5.54 32.97
N LYS A 201 18.18 5.66 32.71
CA LYS A 201 19.14 6.32 33.61
C LYS A 201 18.86 7.83 33.72
N GLY A 202 18.48 8.48 32.62
CA GLY A 202 18.10 9.91 32.62
C GLY A 202 16.75 10.22 33.32
N ALA A 203 15.86 9.22 33.44
CA ALA A 203 14.59 9.37 34.15
C ALA A 203 14.70 9.11 35.67
N GLN A 204 15.84 8.59 36.13
CA GLN A 204 16.13 8.30 37.55
C GLN A 204 17.07 9.33 38.22
N SER A 205 17.59 10.27 37.45
CA SER A 205 18.40 11.41 37.91
C SER A 205 17.54 12.68 37.97
#